data_7bde5222eb88142b3ad3db89e38642bf
#
_entry.id   7bde5222eb88142b3ad3db89e38642bf
#
_cell.length_a   1.000
_cell.length_b   1.000
_cell.length_c   1.000
_cell.angle_alpha   90.00
_cell.angle_beta   90.00
_cell.angle_gamma   90.00
#
_symmetry.space_group_name_H-M   'P 1'
#
loop_
_entity.id
_entity.type
_entity.pdbx_description
1 polymer ?
#
loop_
_entity_poly.entity_id
_entity_poly.type
_entity_poly.pdbx_seq_one_letter_code
_entity_poly.pdbx_strand_id
1 'polypeptide(L)'
;GDLIAIYPPIRIVLLALDLNLVTRWDVLSEFIRHPRLKGAIDERQARVLLDEKLRNDNRFEIDLRMVIENLSQSGECPELLKILEYVVLNITEAAHKLSIAEWLVIVERFLGVLEIGSTNVSTVLEKRLFDSFGSCCNELIQLDTLAKPLRRLELYKALKQKVEKKCL
;
A
#
# COMPACT_ATOMS: atom_id res chain seq x y z
N GLY A 1 21.86 11.49 0.58
CA GLY A 1 21.06 10.38 0.04
C GLY A 1 19.64 10.82 -0.29
N ASP A 2 18.97 10.02 -1.10
CA ASP A 2 17.59 10.29 -1.46
C ASP A 2 16.64 9.96 -0.30
N LEU A 3 15.50 10.62 -0.27
CA LEU A 3 14.44 10.35 0.71
C LEU A 3 13.87 8.94 0.51
N ILE A 4 13.64 8.22 1.59
CA ILE A 4 13.12 6.84 1.49
C ILE A 4 11.68 6.80 0.95
N ALA A 5 10.93 7.89 1.07
CA ALA A 5 9.55 7.98 0.59
C ALA A 5 9.41 7.80 -0.93
N ILE A 6 10.44 8.10 -1.71
CA ILE A 6 10.41 7.97 -3.18
C ILE A 6 10.66 6.54 -3.66
N TYR A 7 11.23 5.69 -2.80
CA TYR A 7 11.51 4.30 -3.19
C TYR A 7 10.23 3.47 -3.32
N PRO A 8 10.10 2.67 -4.38
CA PRO A 8 8.87 1.95 -4.69
C PRO A 8 8.27 1.13 -3.54
N PRO A 9 9.03 0.34 -2.75
CA PRO A 9 8.44 -0.41 -1.66
C PRO A 9 7.78 0.45 -0.57
N ILE A 10 8.35 1.62 -0.28
CA ILE A 10 7.79 2.54 0.71
C ILE A 10 6.59 3.27 0.11
N ARG A 11 6.69 3.69 -1.15
CA ARG A 11 5.60 4.36 -1.85
C ARG A 11 4.34 3.49 -1.89
N ILE A 12 4.48 2.20 -2.16
CA ILE A 12 3.33 1.29 -2.23
C ILE A 12 2.63 1.12 -0.87
N VAL A 13 3.37 1.10 0.22
CA VAL A 13 2.79 1.08 1.57
C VAL A 13 1.98 2.35 1.82
N LEU A 14 2.53 3.51 1.50
CA LEU A 14 1.83 4.79 1.66
C LEU A 14 0.56 4.85 0.80
N LEU A 15 0.62 4.39 -0.44
CA LEU A 15 -0.55 4.31 -1.32
C LEU A 15 -1.63 3.41 -0.73
N ALA A 16 -1.28 2.23 -0.22
CA ALA A 16 -2.23 1.31 0.38
C ALA A 16 -2.93 1.93 1.60
N LEU A 17 -2.18 2.64 2.44
CA LEU A 17 -2.73 3.31 3.62
C LEU A 17 -3.61 4.51 3.26
N ASP A 18 -3.38 5.14 2.11
CA ASP A 18 -4.15 6.29 1.63
C ASP A 18 -5.45 5.90 0.90
N LEU A 19 -5.56 4.65 0.46
CA LEU A 19 -6.75 4.19 -0.27
C LEU A 19 -7.99 4.16 0.63
N ASN A 20 -9.03 4.87 0.21
CA ASN A 20 -10.36 4.78 0.79
C ASN A 20 -11.20 3.76 0.01
N LEU A 21 -12.28 3.29 0.61
CA LEU A 21 -13.22 2.38 -0.06
C LEU A 21 -13.80 3.01 -1.33
N VAL A 22 -14.18 4.29 -1.24
CA VAL A 22 -14.46 5.13 -2.40
C VAL A 22 -13.25 6.04 -2.58
N THR A 23 -12.50 5.82 -3.64
CA THR A 23 -11.20 6.45 -3.84
C THR A 23 -11.17 7.26 -5.14
N ARG A 24 -10.22 8.19 -5.21
CA ARG A 24 -9.96 8.96 -6.43
C ARG A 24 -9.24 8.07 -7.45
N TRP A 25 -9.57 8.29 -8.73
CA TRP A 25 -8.94 7.54 -9.82
C TRP A 25 -7.42 7.67 -9.83
N ASP A 26 -6.88 8.86 -9.62
CA ASP A 26 -5.43 9.10 -9.68
C ASP A 26 -4.65 8.28 -8.64
N VAL A 27 -5.18 8.17 -7.42
CA VAL A 27 -4.57 7.34 -6.36
C VAL A 27 -4.66 5.86 -6.71
N LEU A 28 -5.82 5.40 -7.15
CA LEU A 28 -6.02 4.00 -7.53
C LEU A 28 -5.18 3.63 -8.76
N SER A 29 -5.09 4.52 -9.74
CA SER A 29 -4.26 4.33 -10.94
C SER A 29 -2.79 4.12 -10.58
N GLU A 30 -2.24 4.97 -9.73
CA GLU A 30 -0.86 4.82 -9.26
C GLU A 30 -0.65 3.49 -8.55
N PHE A 31 -1.62 3.08 -7.72
CA PHE A 31 -1.58 1.80 -7.02
C PHE A 31 -1.62 0.61 -7.99
N ILE A 32 -2.61 0.55 -8.89
CA ILE A 32 -2.80 -0.55 -9.85
C ILE A 32 -1.58 -0.76 -10.73
N ARG A 33 -0.95 0.33 -11.18
CA ARG A 33 0.18 0.32 -12.10
C ARG A 33 1.53 0.22 -11.41
N HIS A 34 1.54 0.12 -10.10
CA HIS A 34 2.78 0.14 -9.34
C HIS A 34 3.63 -1.10 -9.64
N PRO A 35 4.93 -0.92 -10.01
CA PRO A 35 5.77 -2.02 -10.48
C PRO A 35 6.15 -3.02 -9.38
N ARG A 36 5.97 -2.68 -8.12
CA ARG A 36 6.26 -3.57 -6.98
C ARG A 36 5.05 -4.36 -6.50
N LEU A 37 3.89 -4.19 -7.11
CA LEU A 37 2.77 -5.10 -6.86
C LEU A 37 3.08 -6.46 -7.49
N LYS A 38 2.81 -7.53 -6.74
CA LYS A 38 2.94 -8.89 -7.26
C LYS A 38 2.13 -9.05 -8.55
N GLY A 39 2.71 -9.73 -9.54
CA GLY A 39 2.09 -9.92 -10.85
C GLY A 39 2.20 -8.72 -11.80
N ALA A 40 2.98 -7.70 -11.46
CA ALA A 40 3.11 -6.49 -12.28
C ALA A 40 3.61 -6.76 -13.71
N ILE A 41 4.43 -7.78 -13.92
CA ILE A 41 4.92 -8.17 -15.23
C ILE A 41 3.86 -8.98 -15.98
N ASP A 42 3.36 -10.05 -15.37
CA ASP A 42 2.44 -10.99 -16.00
C ASP A 42 1.07 -10.39 -16.29
N GLU A 43 0.61 -9.49 -15.43
CA GLU A 43 -0.68 -8.82 -15.55
C GLU A 43 -0.60 -7.40 -16.13
N ARG A 44 0.56 -7.00 -16.64
CA ARG A 44 0.81 -5.61 -17.06
C ARG A 44 -0.23 -5.08 -18.03
N GLN A 45 -0.50 -5.82 -19.10
CA GLN A 45 -1.45 -5.40 -20.13
C GLN A 45 -2.87 -5.33 -19.57
N ALA A 46 -3.30 -6.33 -18.83
CA ALA A 46 -4.63 -6.37 -18.22
C ALA A 46 -4.82 -5.23 -17.22
N ARG A 47 -3.79 -4.89 -16.44
CA ARG A 47 -3.85 -3.76 -15.50
C ARG A 47 -3.90 -2.41 -16.20
N VAL A 48 -3.20 -2.25 -17.32
CA VAL A 48 -3.28 -1.02 -18.15
C VAL A 48 -4.69 -0.86 -18.71
N LEU A 49 -5.29 -1.93 -19.24
CA LEU A 49 -6.65 -1.89 -19.77
C LEU A 49 -7.68 -1.60 -18.68
N LEU A 50 -7.51 -2.16 -17.50
CA LEU A 50 -8.34 -1.86 -16.33
C LEU A 50 -8.26 -0.38 -15.97
N ASP A 51 -7.04 0.17 -15.90
CA ASP A 51 -6.81 1.57 -15.57
C ASP A 51 -7.48 2.51 -16.58
N GLU A 52 -7.34 2.23 -17.90
CA GLU A 52 -8.03 2.98 -18.96
C GLU A 52 -9.54 2.91 -18.82
N LYS A 53 -10.08 1.72 -18.55
CA LYS A 53 -11.53 1.54 -18.36
C LYS A 53 -12.03 2.35 -17.16
N LEU A 54 -11.36 2.30 -16.04
CA LEU A 54 -11.72 3.05 -14.84
C LEU A 54 -11.66 4.56 -15.08
N ARG A 55 -10.67 5.00 -15.83
CA ARG A 55 -10.53 6.40 -16.23
C ARG A 55 -11.68 6.87 -17.10
N ASN A 56 -12.08 6.06 -18.10
CA ASN A 56 -13.10 6.42 -19.07
C ASN A 56 -14.53 6.31 -18.50
N ASP A 57 -14.78 5.32 -17.64
CA ASP A 57 -16.09 5.07 -17.03
C ASP A 57 -16.44 6.10 -15.95
N ASN A 58 -15.47 6.83 -15.46
CA ASN A 58 -15.66 7.80 -14.42
C ASN A 58 -14.65 8.86 -14.33
N ARG A 59 -14.91 9.70 -13.91
CA ARG A 59 -15.38 10.47 -12.80
C ARG A 59 -14.35 10.48 -11.71
N PHE A 60 -14.67 11.23 -10.75
CA PHE A 60 -13.75 11.59 -9.67
C PHE A 60 -13.61 10.49 -8.60
N GLU A 61 -14.56 9.57 -8.50
CA GLU A 61 -14.61 8.58 -7.41
C GLU A 61 -14.90 7.18 -7.93
N ILE A 62 -14.18 6.21 -7.40
CA ILE A 62 -14.28 4.80 -7.76
C ILE A 62 -14.50 4.00 -6.48
N ASP A 63 -15.51 3.13 -6.50
CA ASP A 63 -15.77 2.18 -5.43
C ASP A 63 -14.91 0.93 -5.61
N LEU A 64 -14.01 0.66 -4.66
CA LEU A 64 -13.11 -0.49 -4.70
C LEU A 64 -13.85 -1.83 -4.70
N ARG A 65 -15.01 -1.92 -4.07
CA ARG A 65 -15.82 -3.14 -4.06
C ARG A 65 -16.29 -3.50 -5.46
N MET A 66 -16.68 -2.49 -6.25
CA MET A 66 -17.07 -2.71 -7.65
C MET A 66 -15.89 -3.16 -8.50
N VAL A 67 -14.71 -2.59 -8.28
CA VAL A 67 -13.48 -3.02 -8.97
C VAL A 67 -13.16 -4.49 -8.64
N ILE A 68 -13.23 -4.86 -7.38
CA ILE A 68 -13.01 -6.24 -6.92
C ILE A 68 -14.02 -7.19 -7.55
N GLU A 69 -15.30 -6.85 -7.57
CA GLU A 69 -16.34 -7.65 -8.19
C GLU A 69 -16.09 -7.87 -9.68
N ASN A 70 -15.77 -6.80 -10.40
CA ASN A 70 -15.45 -6.87 -11.83
C ASN A 70 -14.23 -7.74 -12.11
N LEU A 71 -13.17 -7.62 -11.31
CA LEU A 71 -11.97 -8.46 -11.42
C LEU A 71 -12.27 -9.93 -11.11
N SER A 72 -13.11 -10.19 -10.10
CA SER A 72 -13.54 -11.54 -9.76
C SER A 72 -14.30 -12.21 -10.90
N GLN A 73 -15.14 -11.46 -11.60
CA GLN A 73 -15.92 -11.97 -12.73
C GLN A 73 -15.07 -12.16 -14.00
N SER A 74 -14.14 -11.25 -14.28
CA SER A 74 -13.32 -11.32 -15.50
C SER A 74 -12.20 -12.34 -15.41
N GLY A 75 -11.62 -12.55 -14.24
CA GLY A 75 -10.47 -13.42 -14.03
C GLY A 75 -9.16 -12.94 -14.65
N GLU A 76 -9.10 -11.70 -15.16
CA GLU A 76 -7.95 -11.18 -15.93
C GLU A 76 -6.74 -10.79 -15.08
N CYS A 77 -6.96 -10.38 -13.83
CA CYS A 77 -5.89 -9.91 -12.93
C CYS A 77 -5.97 -10.63 -11.58
N PRO A 78 -5.71 -11.94 -11.50
CA PRO A 78 -5.87 -12.68 -10.25
C PRO A 78 -4.95 -12.20 -9.12
N GLU A 79 -3.73 -11.78 -9.42
CA GLU A 79 -2.82 -11.27 -8.39
C GLU A 79 -3.26 -9.88 -7.88
N LEU A 80 -3.65 -8.99 -8.78
CA LEU A 80 -4.20 -7.69 -8.38
C LEU A 80 -5.47 -7.85 -7.54
N LEU A 81 -6.35 -8.79 -7.91
CA LEU A 81 -7.56 -9.09 -7.15
C LEU A 81 -7.24 -9.47 -5.71
N LYS A 82 -6.31 -10.40 -5.50
CA LYS A 82 -5.88 -10.80 -4.16
C LYS A 82 -5.33 -9.64 -3.35
N ILE A 83 -4.54 -8.78 -3.98
CA ILE A 83 -3.96 -7.60 -3.32
C ILE A 83 -5.05 -6.61 -2.90
N LEU A 84 -5.99 -6.30 -3.80
CA LEU A 84 -7.09 -5.40 -3.50
C LEU A 84 -8.03 -5.96 -2.42
N GLU A 85 -8.33 -7.24 -2.46
CA GLU A 85 -9.12 -7.91 -1.41
C GLU A 85 -8.42 -7.80 -0.05
N TYR A 86 -7.11 -8.04 0.00
CA TYR A 86 -6.35 -7.87 1.23
C TYR A 86 -6.40 -6.43 1.75
N VAL A 87 -6.16 -5.46 0.88
CA VAL A 87 -6.17 -4.04 1.24
C VAL A 87 -7.54 -3.60 1.77
N VAL A 88 -8.61 -3.95 1.07
CA VAL A 88 -9.96 -3.59 1.50
C VAL A 88 -10.29 -4.22 2.85
N LEU A 89 -10.05 -5.52 2.99
CA LEU A 89 -10.41 -6.25 4.21
C LEU A 89 -9.59 -5.83 5.43
N ASN A 90 -8.28 -5.64 5.27
CA ASN A 90 -7.36 -5.49 6.41
C ASN A 90 -6.91 -4.05 6.65
N ILE A 91 -6.98 -3.20 5.64
CA ILE A 91 -6.48 -1.83 5.71
C ILE A 91 -7.62 -0.82 5.58
N THR A 92 -8.34 -0.85 4.48
CA THR A 92 -9.34 0.18 4.14
C THR A 92 -10.60 0.09 4.99
N GLU A 93 -11.13 -1.12 5.22
CA GLU A 93 -12.31 -1.37 6.04
C GLU A 93 -12.00 -1.55 7.52
N ALA A 94 -10.73 -1.52 7.89
CA ALA A 94 -10.34 -1.53 9.29
C ALA A 94 -10.85 -0.26 9.97
N ALA A 95 -12.13 -0.25 10.32
CA ALA A 95 -12.80 0.85 10.99
C ALA A 95 -12.28 1.07 12.42
N HIS A 96 -11.30 0.28 12.82
CA HIS A 96 -10.82 0.25 14.18
C HIS A 96 -9.66 1.20 14.38
N LYS A 97 -9.64 1.77 15.55
CA LYS A 97 -8.44 2.38 16.07
C LYS A 97 -7.54 1.27 16.59
N LEU A 98 -6.33 1.22 16.08
CA LEU A 98 -5.32 0.24 16.49
C LEU A 98 -4.10 0.99 17.01
N SER A 99 -3.33 0.33 17.87
CA SER A 99 -2.02 0.85 18.23
C SER A 99 -1.09 0.90 17.01
N ILE A 100 -0.05 1.72 17.06
CA ILE A 100 0.95 1.75 15.98
C ILE A 100 1.55 0.37 15.76
N ALA A 101 1.87 -0.36 16.83
CA ALA A 101 2.43 -1.70 16.74
C ALA A 101 1.48 -2.68 16.01
N GLU A 102 0.20 -2.63 16.29
CA GLU A 102 -0.81 -3.45 15.61
C GLU A 102 -0.94 -3.08 14.13
N TRP A 103 -0.95 -1.79 13.79
CA TRP A 103 -0.94 -1.32 12.41
C TRP A 103 0.30 -1.79 11.66
N LEU A 104 1.46 -1.76 12.30
CA LEU A 104 2.71 -2.18 11.66
C LEU A 104 2.73 -3.68 11.36
N VAL A 105 2.07 -4.50 12.18
CA VAL A 105 1.86 -5.93 11.86
C VAL A 105 1.04 -6.07 10.57
N ILE A 106 0.00 -5.27 10.39
CA ILE A 106 -0.81 -5.26 9.16
C ILE A 106 0.02 -4.84 7.95
N VAL A 107 0.83 -3.80 8.08
CA VAL A 107 1.74 -3.34 7.03
C VAL A 107 2.78 -4.42 6.67
N GLU A 108 3.35 -5.08 7.66
CA GLU A 108 4.31 -6.17 7.45
C GLU A 108 3.68 -7.34 6.71
N ARG A 109 2.46 -7.72 7.07
CA ARG A 109 1.71 -8.75 6.35
C ARG A 109 1.38 -8.33 4.92
N PHE A 110 1.07 -7.07 4.71
CA PHE A 110 0.87 -6.53 3.36
C PHE A 110 2.13 -6.67 2.49
N LEU A 111 3.28 -6.32 3.02
CA LEU A 111 4.56 -6.52 2.33
C LEU A 111 4.81 -8.01 2.02
N GLY A 112 4.41 -8.89 2.91
CA GLY A 112 4.46 -10.35 2.68
C GLY A 112 3.56 -10.80 1.53
N VAL A 113 2.35 -10.25 1.43
CA VAL A 113 1.43 -10.51 0.32
C VAL A 113 2.04 -10.08 -1.02
N LEU A 114 2.81 -9.00 -1.03
CA LEU A 114 3.52 -8.51 -2.21
C LEU A 114 4.82 -9.25 -2.51
N GLU A 115 5.24 -10.15 -1.62
CA GLU A 115 6.54 -10.83 -1.66
C GLU A 115 7.72 -9.84 -1.65
N ILE A 116 7.55 -8.70 -1.02
CA ILE A 116 8.60 -7.70 -0.83
C ILE A 116 9.40 -8.05 0.43
N GLY A 117 10.73 -7.95 0.34
CA GLY A 117 11.61 -8.24 1.47
C GLY A 117 11.89 -9.72 1.69
N SER A 118 11.49 -10.61 0.76
CA SER A 118 11.88 -12.01 0.82
C SER A 118 13.38 -12.15 0.56
N THR A 119 14.03 -13.06 1.28
CA THR A 119 15.48 -13.27 1.25
C THR A 119 16.04 -13.61 -0.14
N ASN A 120 15.19 -14.12 -1.03
CA ASN A 120 15.59 -14.57 -2.35
C ASN A 120 15.60 -13.45 -3.42
N VAL A 121 15.03 -12.29 -3.16
CA VAL A 121 14.86 -11.21 -4.13
C VAL A 121 15.36 -9.86 -3.61
N SER A 122 15.69 -9.76 -2.31
CA SER A 122 16.12 -8.51 -1.71
C SER A 122 17.54 -8.14 -2.09
N THR A 123 17.69 -6.99 -2.71
CA THR A 123 19.00 -6.37 -2.95
C THR A 123 19.54 -5.75 -1.65
N VAL A 124 20.86 -5.46 -1.64
CA VAL A 124 21.48 -4.71 -0.52
C VAL A 124 20.77 -3.38 -0.30
N LEU A 125 20.35 -2.72 -1.38
CA LEU A 125 19.60 -1.46 -1.33
C LEU A 125 18.25 -1.64 -0.64
N GLU A 126 17.47 -2.67 -1.01
CA GLU A 126 16.18 -2.96 -0.36
C GLU A 126 16.35 -3.24 1.13
N LYS A 127 17.38 -4.00 1.51
CA LYS A 127 17.66 -4.26 2.92
C LYS A 127 17.91 -2.97 3.71
N ARG A 128 18.76 -2.09 3.18
CA ARG A 128 19.01 -0.77 3.80
C ARG A 128 17.75 0.06 3.90
N LEU A 129 16.92 0.02 2.85
CA LEU A 129 15.65 0.72 2.80
C LEU A 129 14.70 0.25 3.91
N PHE A 130 14.56 -1.07 4.10
CA PHE A 130 13.73 -1.63 5.15
C PHE A 130 14.28 -1.37 6.55
N ASP A 131 15.59 -1.38 6.73
CA ASP A 131 16.21 -0.99 8.00
C ASP A 131 15.88 0.47 8.34
N SER A 132 15.95 1.37 7.38
CA SER A 132 15.59 2.78 7.55
C SER A 132 14.10 2.97 7.81
N PHE A 133 13.26 2.24 7.10
CA PHE A 133 11.81 2.23 7.32
C PHE A 133 11.45 1.70 8.71
N GLY A 134 12.06 0.59 9.13
CA GLY A 134 11.90 0.04 10.47
C GLY A 134 12.31 1.03 11.56
N SER A 135 13.37 1.79 11.33
CA SER A 135 13.80 2.87 12.22
C SER A 135 12.72 3.96 12.37
N CYS A 136 12.10 4.37 11.26
CA CYS A 136 10.97 5.31 11.27
C CYS A 136 9.80 4.76 12.09
N CYS A 137 9.46 3.50 11.88
CA CYS A 137 8.38 2.83 12.60
C CYS A 137 8.66 2.74 14.11
N ASN A 138 9.90 2.41 14.49
CA ASN A 138 10.30 2.37 15.89
C ASN A 138 10.23 3.75 16.56
N GLU A 139 10.62 4.80 15.85
CA GLU A 139 10.47 6.17 16.35
C GLU A 139 8.99 6.51 16.61
N LEU A 140 8.08 6.11 15.72
CA LEU A 140 6.65 6.32 15.91
C LEU A 140 6.13 5.55 17.12
N ILE A 141 6.57 4.30 17.32
CA ILE A 141 6.19 3.49 18.49
C ILE A 141 6.65 4.15 19.78
N GLN A 142 7.86 4.68 19.80
CA GLN A 142 8.41 5.37 20.97
C GLN A 142 7.66 6.67 21.30
N LEU A 143 7.20 7.40 20.28
CA LEU A 143 6.40 8.61 20.46
C LEU A 143 4.97 8.28 20.91
N ASP A 144 4.51 7.06 20.70
CA ASP A 144 3.20 6.58 21.13
C ASP A 144 3.16 6.23 22.63
N THR A 145 3.97 6.89 23.45
CA THR A 145 4.02 6.69 24.91
C THR A 145 2.68 6.95 25.60
N LEU A 146 1.74 7.60 24.91
CA LEU A 146 0.38 7.86 25.41
C LEU A 146 -0.62 6.79 24.99
N ALA A 147 -0.19 5.75 24.28
CA ALA A 147 -0.96 4.56 23.92
C ALA A 147 -2.35 4.83 23.32
N LYS A 148 -2.49 5.90 22.54
CA LYS A 148 -3.75 6.21 21.87
C LYS A 148 -3.85 5.39 20.58
N PRO A 149 -4.91 4.55 20.44
CA PRO A 149 -5.17 3.88 19.18
C PRO A 149 -5.38 4.90 18.06
N LEU A 150 -4.83 4.59 16.89
CA LEU A 150 -4.89 5.44 15.70
C LEU A 150 -5.84 4.86 14.67
N ARG A 151 -6.51 5.74 13.95
CA ARG A 151 -7.19 5.39 12.71
C ARG A 151 -6.16 5.28 11.58
N ARG A 152 -6.50 4.55 10.54
CA ARG A 152 -5.65 4.34 9.35
C ARG A 152 -5.07 5.65 8.79
N LEU A 153 -5.90 6.68 8.60
CA LEU A 153 -5.44 7.95 8.03
C LEU A 153 -4.54 8.74 8.99
N GLU A 154 -4.70 8.58 10.29
CA GLU A 154 -3.79 9.16 11.28
C GLU A 154 -2.41 8.48 11.20
N LEU A 155 -2.38 7.16 11.07
CA LEU A 155 -1.14 6.41 10.81
C LEU A 155 -0.50 6.85 9.50
N TYR A 156 -1.28 6.92 8.43
CA TYR A 156 -0.79 7.38 7.12
C TYR A 156 -0.07 8.72 7.23
N LYS A 157 -0.69 9.69 7.85
CA LYS A 157 -0.11 11.04 8.02
C LYS A 157 1.17 11.02 8.86
N ALA A 158 1.16 10.29 9.97
CA ALA A 158 2.33 10.18 10.85
C ALA A 158 3.50 9.48 10.14
N LEU A 159 3.23 8.37 9.47
CA LEU A 159 4.25 7.60 8.75
C LEU A 159 4.80 8.38 7.56
N LYS A 160 3.94 9.01 6.76
CA LYS A 160 4.33 9.86 5.63
C LYS A 160 5.26 10.98 6.08
N GLN A 161 4.92 11.66 7.16
CA GLN A 161 5.74 12.75 7.70
C GLN A 161 7.14 12.26 8.10
N LYS A 162 7.25 11.07 8.68
CA LYS A 162 8.54 10.48 9.07
C LYS A 162 9.38 10.07 7.87
N VAL A 163 8.79 9.34 6.92
CA VAL A 163 9.55 8.82 5.78
C VAL A 163 9.95 9.90 4.78
N GLU A 164 9.18 10.99 4.67
CA GLU A 164 9.52 12.14 3.83
C GLU A 164 10.72 12.93 4.34
N LYS A 165 11.11 12.74 5.59
CA LYS A 165 12.27 13.38 6.21
C LYS A 165 13.48 12.45 6.37
N LYS A 166 13.29 11.16 6.10
CA LYS A 166 14.35 10.16 6.27
C LYS A 166 15.10 9.95 4.97
N CYS A 167 16.43 10.12 5.03
CA CYS A 167 17.32 9.80 3.92
C CYS A 167 17.87 8.38 4.08
N LEU A 168 18.15 7.76 2.95
CA LEU A 168 18.77 6.44 2.90
C LEU A 168 20.27 6.53 3.13
#